data_d33eeb971ce38f6002477c639788a288
#
_entry.id   d33eeb971ce38f6002477c639788a288
#
_cell.length_a   1.000
_cell.length_b   1.000
_cell.length_c   1.000
_cell.angle_alpha   90.00
_cell.angle_beta   90.00
_cell.angle_gamma   90.00
#
_symmetry.space_group_name_H-M   'P 1'
#
loop_
_entity.id
_entity.type
_entity.pdbx_description
1 polymer ?
#
loop_
_entity_poly.entity_id
_entity_poly.type
_entity_poly.pdbx_seq_one_letter_code
_entity_poly.pdbx_strand_id
1 'polypeptide(L)'
;LGGTKVLIAIYEEVNKDSPPRLIAKEKYLSAEWESIYEITKDFLKNKCKNKYFPKIACFGIAGPIEKNSAKITNLKWEISALKLKNYFQFEKVELINDFAVLIYGIPFLKNNQFKTLQNNTKKINKFEGYHTIVGAGTGLGISRGIISKTKILVLPSEGGHIEFAPKTHDEWELKQWVKSYLNIERVSYERIISGEGLSNIAKWKFSKEDIRDHPFNK
;
A
#
# COMPACT_ATOMS: atom_id res chain seq x y z
N LEU A 1 -6.39 4.16 0.16
CA LEU A 1 -6.39 5.62 0.22
C LEU A 1 -4.94 6.07 0.22
N GLY A 2 -4.52 6.69 -0.88
CA GLY A 2 -3.15 7.21 -1.06
C GLY A 2 -3.13 8.71 -1.24
N GLY A 3 -1.92 9.30 -1.24
CA GLY A 3 -1.74 10.76 -1.39
C GLY A 3 -2.22 11.33 -2.73
N THR A 4 -2.37 10.51 -3.77
CA THR A 4 -2.78 10.98 -5.11
C THR A 4 -4.20 10.56 -5.46
N LYS A 5 -4.65 9.39 -5.03
CA LYS A 5 -5.90 8.76 -5.44
C LYS A 5 -6.57 8.04 -4.30
N VAL A 6 -7.89 8.14 -4.25
CA VAL A 6 -8.75 7.33 -3.38
C VAL A 6 -9.60 6.43 -4.25
N LEU A 7 -9.54 5.13 -4.01
CA LEU A 7 -10.50 4.18 -4.54
C LEU A 7 -11.47 3.83 -3.41
N ILE A 8 -12.75 4.08 -3.62
CA ILE A 8 -13.81 3.73 -2.67
C ILE A 8 -14.76 2.76 -3.33
N ALA A 9 -15.24 1.80 -2.56
CA ALA A 9 -16.17 0.79 -3.05
C ALA A 9 -17.13 0.35 -1.94
N ILE A 10 -18.30 -0.10 -2.32
CA ILE A 10 -19.25 -0.77 -1.45
C ILE A 10 -19.43 -2.22 -1.89
N TYR A 11 -19.42 -3.09 -0.92
CA TYR A 11 -19.58 -4.52 -1.11
C TYR A 11 -20.76 -5.05 -0.27
N GLU A 12 -21.36 -6.12 -0.75
CA GLU A 12 -22.37 -6.89 -0.02
C GLU A 12 -21.76 -8.23 0.38
N GLU A 13 -21.88 -8.58 1.64
CA GLU A 13 -21.55 -9.91 2.14
C GLU A 13 -22.65 -10.88 1.68
N VAL A 14 -22.27 -11.87 0.87
CA VAL A 14 -23.19 -12.90 0.37
C VAL A 14 -23.23 -14.07 1.34
N ASN A 15 -22.07 -14.55 1.75
CA ASN A 15 -21.87 -15.54 2.81
C ASN A 15 -20.42 -15.41 3.35
N LYS A 16 -20.16 -16.07 4.50
CA LYS A 16 -18.84 -15.96 5.18
C LYS A 16 -17.67 -16.59 4.42
N ASP A 17 -17.96 -17.53 3.54
CA ASP A 17 -16.92 -18.34 2.86
C ASP A 17 -16.66 -17.90 1.42
N SER A 18 -17.38 -16.89 0.93
CA SER A 18 -17.20 -16.34 -0.41
C SER A 18 -16.71 -14.90 -0.40
N PRO A 19 -16.00 -14.48 -1.46
CA PRO A 19 -15.66 -13.08 -1.60
C PRO A 19 -16.92 -12.21 -1.63
N PRO A 20 -16.90 -11.04 -0.97
CA PRO A 20 -18.03 -10.14 -0.99
C PRO A 20 -18.30 -9.63 -2.42
N ARG A 21 -19.58 -9.44 -2.75
CA ARG A 21 -20.03 -8.97 -4.07
C ARG A 21 -19.83 -7.46 -4.18
N LEU A 22 -19.09 -7.03 -5.18
CA LEU A 22 -18.94 -5.59 -5.49
C LEU A 22 -20.30 -5.02 -5.97
N ILE A 23 -20.76 -3.99 -5.31
CA ILE A 23 -21.98 -3.25 -5.66
C ILE A 23 -21.67 -2.00 -6.48
N ALA A 24 -20.76 -1.18 -5.98
CA ALA A 24 -20.32 0.04 -6.65
C ALA A 24 -18.87 0.35 -6.29
N LYS A 25 -18.15 1.01 -7.19
CA LYS A 25 -16.81 1.55 -6.96
C LYS A 25 -16.60 2.83 -7.71
N GLU A 26 -15.77 3.71 -7.17
CA GLU A 26 -15.39 4.96 -7.80
C GLU A 26 -13.96 5.33 -7.41
N LYS A 27 -13.30 6.08 -8.29
CA LYS A 27 -11.95 6.58 -8.09
C LYS A 27 -11.97 8.09 -8.08
N TYR A 28 -11.39 8.67 -7.06
CA TYR A 28 -11.28 10.11 -6.84
C TYR A 28 -9.82 10.56 -6.91
N LEU A 29 -9.57 11.76 -7.40
CA LEU A 29 -8.27 12.41 -7.27
C LEU A 29 -8.24 13.11 -5.91
N SER A 30 -7.31 12.73 -5.05
CA SER A 30 -7.25 13.21 -3.67
C SER A 30 -7.12 14.73 -3.57
N ALA A 31 -6.40 15.35 -4.52
CA ALA A 31 -6.16 16.80 -4.54
C ALA A 31 -7.42 17.65 -4.81
N GLU A 32 -8.48 17.05 -5.33
CA GLU A 32 -9.74 17.75 -5.64
C GLU A 32 -10.70 17.82 -4.44
N TRP A 33 -10.31 17.25 -3.30
CA TRP A 33 -11.17 17.09 -2.13
C TRP A 33 -10.49 17.55 -0.85
N GLU A 34 -11.24 18.16 0.03
CA GLU A 34 -10.72 18.63 1.32
C GLU A 34 -10.50 17.49 2.33
N SER A 35 -11.28 16.42 2.21
CA SER A 35 -11.20 15.30 3.16
C SER A 35 -11.77 14.00 2.61
N ILE A 36 -11.41 12.89 3.28
CA ILE A 36 -12.04 11.58 3.05
C ILE A 36 -13.54 11.58 3.39
N TYR A 37 -13.97 12.47 4.28
CA TYR A 37 -15.38 12.60 4.65
C TYR A 37 -16.22 13.07 3.46
N GLU A 38 -15.74 14.07 2.72
CA GLU A 38 -16.43 14.58 1.53
C GLU A 38 -16.47 13.55 0.41
N ILE A 39 -15.36 12.85 0.14
CA ILE A 39 -15.33 11.76 -0.84
C ILE A 39 -16.33 10.67 -0.45
N THR A 40 -16.34 10.25 0.82
CA THR A 40 -17.26 9.21 1.28
C THR A 40 -18.71 9.67 1.16
N LYS A 41 -19.01 10.91 1.51
CA LYS A 41 -20.35 11.51 1.38
C LYS A 41 -20.80 11.57 -0.09
N ASP A 42 -19.92 12.04 -0.97
CA ASP A 42 -20.20 12.10 -2.41
C ASP A 42 -20.45 10.69 -2.98
N PHE A 43 -19.60 9.73 -2.64
CA PHE A 43 -19.76 8.34 -3.10
C PHE A 43 -21.10 7.74 -2.67
N LEU A 44 -21.47 7.89 -1.40
CA LEU A 44 -22.73 7.35 -0.88
C LEU A 44 -23.94 8.06 -1.52
N LYS A 45 -23.87 9.37 -1.68
CA LYS A 45 -24.96 10.15 -2.29
C LYS A 45 -25.08 9.91 -3.79
N ASN A 46 -24.01 10.08 -4.54
CA ASN A 46 -24.06 10.18 -5.99
C ASN A 46 -23.88 8.84 -6.70
N LYS A 47 -23.02 7.95 -6.17
CA LYS A 47 -22.78 6.63 -6.78
C LYS A 47 -23.67 5.54 -6.22
N CYS A 48 -23.96 5.59 -4.94
CA CYS A 48 -24.91 4.65 -4.29
C CYS A 48 -26.35 5.19 -4.26
N LYS A 49 -26.57 6.45 -4.68
CA LYS A 49 -27.90 7.13 -4.75
C LYS A 49 -28.68 7.01 -3.42
N ASN A 50 -27.98 7.03 -2.31
CA ASN A 50 -28.52 6.78 -0.97
C ASN A 50 -29.33 5.47 -0.83
N LYS A 51 -29.09 4.50 -1.73
CA LYS A 51 -29.79 3.21 -1.73
C LYS A 51 -29.16 2.21 -0.75
N TYR A 52 -27.86 2.35 -0.51
CA TYR A 52 -27.08 1.44 0.32
C TYR A 52 -26.54 2.19 1.53
N PHE A 53 -26.74 1.60 2.70
CA PHE A 53 -26.28 2.13 3.98
C PHE A 53 -25.29 1.12 4.58
N PRO A 54 -23.98 1.24 4.29
CA PRO A 54 -23.00 0.32 4.81
C PRO A 54 -22.92 0.41 6.33
N LYS A 55 -22.86 -0.74 6.99
CA LYS A 55 -22.73 -0.83 8.45
C LYS A 55 -21.27 -0.77 8.90
N ILE A 56 -20.40 -1.33 8.08
CA ILE A 56 -18.97 -1.47 8.37
C ILE A 56 -18.17 -0.75 7.29
N ALA A 57 -17.16 -0.02 7.71
CA ALA A 57 -16.20 0.60 6.81
C ALA A 57 -14.76 0.22 7.20
N CYS A 58 -13.92 -0.02 6.19
CA CYS A 58 -12.50 -0.25 6.35
C CYS A 58 -11.74 0.67 5.40
N PHE A 59 -10.76 1.38 5.92
CA PHE A 59 -9.94 2.30 5.14
C PHE A 59 -8.49 1.82 5.15
N GLY A 60 -8.00 1.38 3.98
CA GLY A 60 -6.59 1.12 3.73
C GLY A 60 -5.86 2.44 3.53
N ILE A 61 -4.90 2.77 4.36
CA ILE A 61 -4.24 4.07 4.42
C ILE A 61 -2.76 3.92 4.16
N ALA A 62 -2.24 4.70 3.22
CA ALA A 62 -0.80 4.81 2.99
C ALA A 62 -0.16 5.64 4.11
N GLY A 63 0.36 4.98 5.12
CA GLY A 63 1.03 5.60 6.26
C GLY A 63 0.77 4.91 7.60
N PRO A 64 1.39 5.42 8.66
CA PRO A 64 1.25 4.87 10.00
C PRO A 64 -0.15 5.15 10.57
N ILE A 65 -0.63 4.20 11.35
CA ILE A 65 -1.90 4.29 12.06
C ILE A 65 -1.63 4.18 13.56
N GLU A 66 -2.04 5.19 14.30
CA GLU A 66 -1.90 5.25 15.74
C GLU A 66 -3.27 5.44 16.39
N LYS A 67 -3.61 4.60 17.37
CA LYS A 67 -4.88 4.69 18.11
C LYS A 67 -6.11 4.84 17.19
N ASN A 68 -6.12 4.08 16.08
CA ASN A 68 -7.17 4.10 15.06
C ASN A 68 -7.39 5.49 14.42
N SER A 69 -6.30 6.25 14.29
CA SER A 69 -6.22 7.53 13.60
C SER A 69 -4.98 7.57 12.71
N ALA A 70 -5.02 8.36 11.64
CA ALA A 70 -3.91 8.52 10.72
C ALA A 70 -3.85 9.95 10.20
N LYS A 71 -2.63 10.41 9.87
CA LYS A 71 -2.39 11.67 9.16
C LYS A 71 -1.79 11.37 7.81
N ILE A 72 -2.35 11.95 6.77
CA ILE A 72 -1.79 11.86 5.42
C ILE A 72 -1.05 13.17 5.15
N THR A 73 0.26 13.12 5.31
CA THR A 73 1.13 14.30 5.33
C THR A 73 0.99 15.16 4.06
N ASN A 74 0.93 14.52 2.90
CA ASN A 74 0.87 15.22 1.60
C ASN A 74 -0.49 15.89 1.33
N LEU A 75 -1.55 15.51 2.04
CA LEU A 75 -2.90 16.04 1.87
C LEU A 75 -3.37 16.87 3.07
N LYS A 76 -2.59 16.92 4.15
CA LYS A 76 -2.99 17.50 5.44
C LYS A 76 -4.30 16.93 6.00
N TRP A 77 -4.66 15.70 5.60
CA TRP A 77 -5.87 15.04 6.07
C TRP A 77 -5.63 14.34 7.39
N GLU A 78 -6.54 14.56 8.33
CA GLU A 78 -6.64 13.80 9.56
C GLU A 78 -7.82 12.85 9.47
N ILE A 79 -7.54 11.55 9.62
CA ILE A 79 -8.54 10.49 9.52
C ILE A 79 -8.67 9.84 10.89
N SER A 80 -9.87 9.83 11.42
CA SER A 80 -10.19 9.19 12.69
C SER A 80 -11.34 8.21 12.49
N ALA A 81 -11.16 6.97 12.86
CA ALA A 81 -12.19 5.96 12.78
C ALA A 81 -13.41 6.32 13.63
N LEU A 82 -13.20 6.90 14.82
CA LEU A 82 -14.27 7.32 15.69
C LEU A 82 -15.11 8.45 15.06
N LYS A 83 -14.45 9.46 14.48
CA LYS A 83 -15.14 10.56 13.80
C LYS A 83 -15.91 10.06 12.58
N LEU A 84 -15.31 9.17 11.74
CA LEU A 84 -15.98 8.56 10.60
C LEU A 84 -17.20 7.74 11.02
N LYS A 85 -17.03 6.92 12.07
CA LYS A 85 -18.13 6.12 12.64
C LYS A 85 -19.32 7.02 13.03
N ASN A 86 -19.06 8.08 13.77
CA ASN A 86 -20.11 8.98 14.26
C ASN A 86 -20.75 9.79 13.13
N TYR A 87 -19.94 10.29 12.19
CA TYR A 87 -20.43 11.11 11.07
C TYR A 87 -21.35 10.36 10.12
N PHE A 88 -20.97 9.11 9.76
CA PHE A 88 -21.72 8.28 8.81
C PHE A 88 -22.64 7.27 9.49
N GLN A 89 -22.69 7.24 10.82
CA GLN A 89 -23.47 6.29 11.62
C GLN A 89 -23.09 4.81 11.31
N PHE A 90 -21.82 4.56 11.04
CA PHE A 90 -21.34 3.18 10.86
C PHE A 90 -21.35 2.45 12.21
N GLU A 91 -21.67 1.16 12.19
CA GLU A 91 -21.54 0.29 13.37
C GLU A 91 -20.07 0.08 13.75
N LYS A 92 -19.19 -0.07 12.73
CA LYS A 92 -17.75 -0.27 12.91
C LYS A 92 -16.96 0.44 11.83
N VAL A 93 -15.84 1.06 12.22
CA VAL A 93 -14.84 1.62 11.31
C VAL A 93 -13.46 1.14 11.73
N GLU A 94 -12.69 0.63 10.78
CA GLU A 94 -11.30 0.27 10.98
C GLU A 94 -10.41 1.02 9.99
N LEU A 95 -9.28 1.48 10.51
CA LEU A 95 -8.18 1.97 9.69
C LEU A 95 -7.10 0.90 9.67
N ILE A 96 -6.57 0.59 8.51
CA ILE A 96 -5.50 -0.38 8.33
C ILE A 96 -4.48 0.15 7.33
N ASN A 97 -3.21 -0.16 7.49
CA ASN A 97 -2.20 0.21 6.52
C ASN A 97 -2.50 -0.44 5.15
N ASP A 98 -2.23 0.27 4.04
CA ASP A 98 -2.57 -0.15 2.67
C ASP A 98 -1.85 -1.43 2.23
N PHE A 99 -0.64 -1.72 2.73
CA PHE A 99 0.04 -3.00 2.53
C PHE A 99 -0.48 -4.09 3.47
N ALA A 100 -0.80 -3.72 4.70
CA ALA A 100 -1.33 -4.65 5.69
C ALA A 100 -2.69 -5.23 5.23
N VAL A 101 -3.53 -4.43 4.61
CA VAL A 101 -4.84 -4.89 4.09
C VAL A 101 -4.73 -5.96 3.01
N LEU A 102 -3.63 -6.00 2.26
CA LEU A 102 -3.43 -6.98 1.18
C LEU A 102 -3.33 -8.42 1.71
N ILE A 103 -2.85 -8.61 2.94
CA ILE A 103 -2.79 -9.94 3.57
C ILE A 103 -4.19 -10.56 3.66
N TYR A 104 -5.20 -9.76 4.00
CA TYR A 104 -6.59 -10.24 4.07
C TYR A 104 -7.15 -10.63 2.69
N GLY A 105 -6.59 -10.10 1.61
CA GLY A 105 -6.99 -10.42 0.25
C GLY A 105 -6.42 -11.74 -0.28
N ILE A 106 -5.32 -12.26 0.30
CA ILE A 106 -4.63 -13.46 -0.23
C ILE A 106 -5.56 -14.67 -0.39
N PRO A 107 -6.41 -15.04 0.59
CA PRO A 107 -7.29 -16.20 0.47
C PRO A 107 -8.30 -16.11 -0.68
N PHE A 108 -8.61 -14.91 -1.14
CA PHE A 108 -9.59 -14.66 -2.19
C PHE A 108 -8.98 -14.55 -3.59
N LEU A 109 -7.65 -14.69 -3.73
CA LEU A 109 -6.97 -14.63 -5.02
C LEU A 109 -7.33 -15.85 -5.89
N LYS A 110 -7.79 -15.58 -7.11
CA LYS A 110 -8.03 -16.59 -8.13
C LYS A 110 -6.73 -16.97 -8.82
N ASN A 111 -6.68 -18.19 -9.41
CA ASN A 111 -5.47 -18.71 -10.07
C ASN A 111 -4.94 -17.82 -11.21
N ASN A 112 -5.80 -17.07 -11.88
CA ASN A 112 -5.42 -16.15 -12.95
C ASN A 112 -4.96 -14.77 -12.47
N GLN A 113 -5.00 -14.51 -11.16
CA GLN A 113 -4.60 -13.23 -10.57
C GLN A 113 -3.18 -13.20 -10.03
N PHE A 114 -2.46 -14.33 -10.11
CA PHE A 114 -1.05 -14.40 -9.70
C PHE A 114 -0.28 -15.37 -10.58
N LYS A 115 1.05 -15.18 -10.61
CA LYS A 115 1.99 -16.06 -11.32
C LYS A 115 3.01 -16.58 -10.31
N THR A 116 3.19 -17.90 -10.30
CA THR A 116 4.23 -18.53 -9.48
C THR A 116 5.58 -18.31 -10.16
N LEU A 117 6.51 -17.66 -9.48
CA LEU A 117 7.88 -17.43 -9.97
C LEU A 117 8.81 -18.56 -9.57
N GLN A 118 8.62 -19.12 -8.37
CA GLN A 118 9.40 -20.24 -7.86
C GLN A 118 8.47 -21.22 -7.15
N ASN A 119 8.59 -22.50 -7.48
CA ASN A 119 7.76 -23.53 -6.90
C ASN A 119 8.55 -24.33 -5.86
N ASN A 120 8.13 -24.26 -4.62
CA ASN A 120 8.60 -25.17 -3.59
C ASN A 120 7.75 -26.43 -3.62
N THR A 121 8.37 -27.59 -3.80
CA THR A 121 7.74 -28.89 -3.99
C THR A 121 6.92 -29.42 -2.81
N LYS A 122 6.88 -28.73 -1.69
CA LYS A 122 6.00 -29.08 -0.58
C LYS A 122 4.58 -28.55 -0.83
N LYS A 123 3.62 -29.46 -0.99
CA LYS A 123 2.18 -29.16 -1.01
C LYS A 123 1.77 -28.58 0.34
N ILE A 124 2.01 -27.29 0.54
CA ILE A 124 1.41 -26.55 1.64
C ILE A 124 0.05 -26.08 1.14
N ASN A 125 -0.95 -26.11 2.01
CA ASN A 125 -2.26 -25.52 1.72
C ASN A 125 -2.03 -24.10 1.20
N LYS A 126 -2.45 -23.80 -0.01
CA LYS A 126 -1.97 -22.70 -0.87
C LYS A 126 -1.99 -21.32 -0.21
N PHE A 127 -2.81 -21.14 0.80
CA PHE A 127 -3.03 -19.86 1.47
C PHE A 127 -2.82 -19.91 2.99
N GLU A 128 -2.55 -21.07 3.57
CA GLU A 128 -2.26 -21.16 5.01
C GLU A 128 -0.77 -21.00 5.28
N GLY A 129 -0.42 -20.36 6.39
CA GLY A 129 0.95 -20.18 6.85
C GLY A 129 1.39 -18.73 6.93
N TYR A 130 2.70 -18.54 6.89
CA TYR A 130 3.33 -17.22 6.93
C TYR A 130 3.37 -16.60 5.53
N HIS A 131 2.93 -15.37 5.44
CA HIS A 131 2.96 -14.60 4.20
C HIS A 131 3.74 -13.31 4.39
N THR A 132 4.53 -12.96 3.39
CA THR A 132 5.14 -11.65 3.28
C THR A 132 4.74 -11.06 1.93
N ILE A 133 4.17 -9.86 1.94
CA ILE A 133 3.88 -9.08 0.75
C ILE A 133 4.95 -8.01 0.62
N VAL A 134 5.53 -7.91 -0.56
CA VAL A 134 6.50 -6.88 -0.92
C VAL A 134 6.01 -6.19 -2.17
N GLY A 135 6.00 -4.87 -2.19
CA GLY A 135 5.61 -4.10 -3.36
C GLY A 135 6.47 -2.87 -3.53
N ALA A 136 7.19 -2.83 -4.65
CA ALA A 136 7.95 -1.67 -5.09
C ALA A 136 7.06 -0.79 -5.97
N GLY A 137 6.58 0.32 -5.43
CA GLY A 137 5.81 1.34 -6.10
C GLY A 137 6.52 2.69 -6.01
N THR A 138 5.82 3.76 -5.63
CA THR A 138 6.42 5.05 -5.26
C THR A 138 7.43 4.86 -4.13
N GLY A 139 7.06 4.07 -3.11
CA GLY A 139 7.93 3.59 -2.05
C GLY A 139 8.09 2.06 -2.10
N LEU A 140 8.65 1.48 -1.02
CA LEU A 140 8.79 0.04 -0.80
C LEU A 140 7.92 -0.39 0.37
N GLY A 141 6.72 -0.90 0.06
CA GLY A 141 5.84 -1.47 1.07
C GLY A 141 6.19 -2.92 1.40
N ILE A 142 6.19 -3.26 2.67
CA ILE A 142 6.35 -4.63 3.15
C ILE A 142 5.29 -4.88 4.23
N SER A 143 4.57 -5.98 4.11
CA SER A 143 3.64 -6.45 5.13
C SER A 143 3.83 -7.94 5.39
N ARG A 144 3.56 -8.36 6.60
CA ARG A 144 3.65 -9.75 7.03
C ARG A 144 2.37 -10.20 7.70
N GLY A 145 2.06 -11.47 7.58
CA GLY A 145 0.90 -12.03 8.27
C GLY A 145 0.91 -13.53 8.34
N ILE A 146 0.02 -14.04 9.15
CA ILE A 146 -0.23 -15.47 9.31
C ILE A 146 -1.69 -15.71 8.95
N ILE A 147 -1.89 -16.60 7.99
CA ILE A 147 -3.23 -17.03 7.57
C ILE A 147 -3.45 -18.46 8.08
N SER A 148 -4.52 -18.66 8.81
CA SER A 148 -4.98 -19.97 9.27
C SER A 148 -6.46 -20.16 8.88
N LYS A 149 -6.98 -21.35 9.05
CA LYS A 149 -8.40 -21.68 8.77
C LYS A 149 -9.40 -20.76 9.49
N THR A 150 -9.02 -20.30 10.69
CA THR A 150 -9.94 -19.59 11.59
C THR A 150 -9.60 -18.11 11.74
N LYS A 151 -8.38 -17.69 11.40
CA LYS A 151 -7.91 -16.34 11.69
C LYS A 151 -6.83 -15.88 10.73
N ILE A 152 -6.89 -14.62 10.37
CA ILE A 152 -5.81 -13.89 9.71
C ILE A 152 -5.23 -12.92 10.73
N LEU A 153 -3.92 -13.03 10.97
CA LEU A 153 -3.17 -12.12 11.82
C LEU A 153 -2.22 -11.31 10.94
N VAL A 154 -2.37 -10.00 10.92
CA VAL A 154 -1.47 -9.09 10.21
C VAL A 154 -0.50 -8.47 11.20
N LEU A 155 0.77 -8.46 10.83
CA LEU A 155 1.86 -7.90 11.63
C LEU A 155 2.31 -6.58 11.00
N PRO A 156 2.28 -5.47 11.73
CA PRO A 156 2.83 -4.20 11.26
C PRO A 156 4.28 -4.37 10.80
N SER A 157 4.68 -3.70 9.73
CA SER A 157 6.03 -3.78 9.20
C SER A 157 6.41 -2.48 8.49
N GLU A 158 7.55 -1.95 8.88
CA GLU A 158 8.25 -0.85 8.21
C GLU A 158 9.53 -1.40 7.53
N GLY A 159 9.45 -2.61 6.96
CA GLY A 159 10.58 -3.32 6.39
C GLY A 159 11.24 -2.62 5.19
N GLY A 160 10.51 -1.77 4.46
CA GLY A 160 11.08 -0.94 3.40
C GLY A 160 12.11 0.08 3.89
N HIS A 161 11.98 0.51 5.14
CA HIS A 161 12.86 1.47 5.78
C HIS A 161 14.08 0.85 6.49
N ILE A 162 14.28 -0.47 6.41
CA ILE A 162 15.50 -1.12 6.89
C ILE A 162 16.69 -0.62 6.07
N GLU A 163 17.84 -0.45 6.72
CA GLU A 163 19.06 0.02 6.06
C GLU A 163 19.51 -0.92 4.95
N PHE A 164 19.86 -0.36 3.80
CA PHE A 164 20.40 -1.11 2.67
C PHE A 164 21.78 -1.67 3.01
N ALA A 165 21.90 -2.99 2.93
CA ALA A 165 23.12 -3.73 3.18
C ALA A 165 23.78 -4.14 1.84
N PRO A 166 24.77 -3.40 1.34
CA PRO A 166 25.44 -3.70 0.07
C PRO A 166 26.23 -5.01 0.18
N LYS A 167 26.19 -5.83 -0.89
CA LYS A 167 26.92 -7.11 -1.00
C LYS A 167 28.11 -7.02 -1.96
N THR A 168 28.14 -6.04 -2.84
CA THR A 168 29.20 -5.83 -3.82
C THR A 168 29.80 -4.44 -3.66
N HIS A 169 30.95 -4.22 -4.28
CA HIS A 169 31.59 -2.91 -4.28
C HIS A 169 30.71 -1.86 -4.98
N ASP A 170 30.11 -2.19 -6.11
CA ASP A 170 29.19 -1.29 -6.83
C ASP A 170 27.98 -0.88 -5.97
N GLU A 171 27.39 -1.83 -5.23
CA GLU A 171 26.28 -1.54 -4.32
C GLU A 171 26.73 -0.65 -3.15
N TRP A 172 27.97 -0.82 -2.69
CA TRP A 172 28.56 0.06 -1.66
C TRP A 172 28.77 1.48 -2.19
N GLU A 173 29.32 1.62 -3.38
CA GLU A 173 29.50 2.93 -4.02
C GLU A 173 28.15 3.62 -4.28
N LEU A 174 27.16 2.88 -4.79
CA LEU A 174 25.79 3.39 -4.93
C LEU A 174 25.23 3.89 -3.60
N LYS A 175 25.40 3.12 -2.52
CA LYS A 175 24.96 3.54 -1.18
C LYS A 175 25.61 4.84 -0.75
N GLN A 176 26.95 4.99 -0.91
CA GLN A 176 27.66 6.21 -0.55
C GLN A 176 27.20 7.39 -1.41
N TRP A 177 27.02 7.17 -2.71
CA TRP A 177 26.54 8.20 -3.61
C TRP A 177 25.12 8.67 -3.24
N VAL A 178 24.19 7.75 -3.00
CA VAL A 178 22.81 8.08 -2.59
C VAL A 178 22.80 8.83 -1.25
N LYS A 179 23.64 8.40 -0.28
CA LYS A 179 23.79 9.08 1.00
C LYS A 179 24.17 10.54 0.82
N SER A 180 25.20 10.79 0.00
CA SER A 180 25.69 12.13 -0.30
C SER A 180 24.69 12.95 -1.11
N TYR A 181 24.14 12.37 -2.20
CA TYR A 181 23.23 13.04 -3.12
C TYR A 181 21.93 13.53 -2.44
N LEU A 182 21.38 12.71 -1.56
CA LEU A 182 20.15 13.04 -0.82
C LEU A 182 20.43 13.76 0.50
N ASN A 183 21.70 13.92 0.90
CA ASN A 183 22.12 14.49 2.18
C ASN A 183 21.42 13.82 3.37
N ILE A 184 21.49 12.47 3.44
CA ILE A 184 20.85 11.66 4.47
C ILE A 184 21.90 10.81 5.21
N GLU A 185 21.64 10.53 6.50
CA GLU A 185 22.53 9.71 7.30
C GLU A 185 22.43 8.21 6.96
N ARG A 186 21.24 7.74 6.59
CA ARG A 186 20.97 6.33 6.38
C ARG A 186 20.21 6.09 5.07
N VAL A 187 20.73 5.19 4.24
CA VAL A 187 20.09 4.75 2.99
C VAL A 187 19.26 3.51 3.26
N SER A 188 17.94 3.62 3.16
CA SER A 188 17.03 2.47 3.29
C SER A 188 16.92 1.67 1.99
N TYR A 189 16.40 0.42 2.08
CA TYR A 189 16.07 -0.36 0.89
C TYR A 189 15.11 0.38 -0.04
N GLU A 190 14.16 1.14 0.49
CA GLU A 190 13.24 1.95 -0.31
C GLU A 190 13.97 2.95 -1.21
N ARG A 191 15.07 3.54 -0.75
CA ARG A 191 15.88 4.49 -1.54
C ARG A 191 16.61 3.84 -2.73
N ILE A 192 16.58 2.51 -2.79
CA ILE A 192 17.18 1.70 -3.87
C ILE A 192 16.08 0.95 -4.65
N ILE A 193 15.13 0.32 -3.95
CA ILE A 193 14.11 -0.56 -4.53
C ILE A 193 12.74 0.11 -4.46
N SER A 194 12.54 1.13 -5.28
CA SER A 194 11.27 1.85 -5.46
C SER A 194 11.33 2.65 -6.75
N GLY A 195 10.27 3.34 -7.11
CA GLY A 195 10.28 4.27 -8.24
C GLY A 195 11.32 5.38 -8.06
N GLU A 196 11.40 5.97 -6.85
CA GLU A 196 12.46 6.92 -6.49
C GLU A 196 13.84 6.26 -6.49
N GLY A 197 13.93 5.02 -6.00
CA GLY A 197 15.16 4.23 -5.99
C GLY A 197 15.71 3.99 -7.39
N LEU A 198 14.87 3.65 -8.37
CA LEU A 198 15.27 3.53 -9.77
C LEU A 198 15.83 4.84 -10.32
N SER A 199 15.21 5.99 -9.98
CA SER A 199 15.72 7.31 -10.34
C SER A 199 17.11 7.56 -9.73
N ASN A 200 17.31 7.18 -8.46
CA ASN A 200 18.61 7.32 -7.80
C ASN A 200 19.70 6.47 -8.48
N ILE A 201 19.38 5.21 -8.83
CA ILE A 201 20.29 4.32 -9.56
C ILE A 201 20.64 4.91 -10.93
N ALA A 202 19.66 5.40 -11.67
CA ALA A 202 19.88 6.01 -12.98
C ALA A 202 20.82 7.23 -12.86
N LYS A 203 20.55 8.15 -11.95
CA LYS A 203 21.37 9.32 -11.70
C LYS A 203 22.81 8.95 -11.30
N TRP A 204 22.98 7.93 -10.44
CA TRP A 204 24.30 7.43 -10.08
C TRP A 204 25.06 6.86 -11.28
N LYS A 205 24.39 6.07 -12.12
CA LYS A 205 25.01 5.54 -13.35
C LYS A 205 25.44 6.69 -14.28
N PHE A 206 24.55 7.63 -14.54
CA PHE A 206 24.86 8.80 -15.38
C PHE A 206 25.97 9.68 -14.82
N SER A 207 26.13 9.77 -13.49
CA SER A 207 27.26 10.53 -12.91
C SER A 207 28.64 9.89 -13.13
N LYS A 208 28.66 8.58 -13.50
CA LYS A 208 29.89 7.82 -13.80
C LYS A 208 30.22 7.80 -15.29
N GLU A 209 29.24 8.05 -16.15
CA GLU A 209 29.40 8.02 -17.61
C GLU A 209 29.62 9.44 -18.14
N ASP A 210 30.47 9.57 -19.19
CA ASP A 210 30.61 10.85 -19.88
C ASP A 210 29.34 11.07 -20.72
N ILE A 211 28.38 11.86 -20.17
CA ILE A 211 27.00 12.01 -20.64
C ILE A 211 26.92 12.53 -22.08
N ARG A 212 28.01 13.01 -22.68
CA ARG A 212 28.04 13.63 -24.01
C ARG A 212 27.55 12.72 -25.14
N ASP A 213 27.66 11.39 -24.98
CA ASP A 213 27.29 10.40 -26.01
C ASP A 213 26.03 9.57 -25.68
N HIS A 214 25.23 9.94 -24.68
CA HIS A 214 24.11 9.13 -24.26
C HIS A 214 22.89 9.30 -25.18
N PRO A 215 22.22 8.18 -25.62
CA PRO A 215 21.10 8.21 -26.56
C PRO A 215 19.90 9.07 -26.13
N PHE A 216 19.75 9.36 -24.84
CA PHE A 216 18.68 10.19 -24.29
C PHE A 216 18.97 11.70 -24.29
N ASN A 217 20.12 12.12 -24.82
CA ASN A 217 20.45 13.54 -25.01
C ASN A 217 20.13 14.07 -26.43
N LYS A 218 19.33 13.31 -27.19
CA LYS A 218 18.81 13.71 -28.50
C LYS A 218 17.37 14.14 -28.45
#